data_b18969faa6c4a17a01574efbf229e5a5
#
_entry.id   b18969faa6c4a17a01574efbf229e5a5
#
_cell.length_a   1.000
_cell.length_b   1.000
_cell.length_c   1.000
_cell.angle_alpha   90.00
_cell.angle_beta   90.00
_cell.angle_gamma   90.00
#
_symmetry.space_group_name_H-M   'P 1'
#
loop_
_entity.id
_entity.type
_entity.pdbx_description
1 polymer ?
#
loop_
_entity_poly.entity_id
_entity_poly.type
_entity_poly.pdbx_seq_one_letter_code
_entity_poly.pdbx_strand_id
1 'polypeptide(L)'
;KIAAIQAAQKAGLSVCSGGLMGLGESMEDRIDMAFQLRELGVTSVPVNMLNPIPGTPLEHNKLLTNDEMRRICAIFRFILPKAAIRLAGGRKLLGDSGRACFQSGANAAISGDMLTTTGETIASDKQILSELGYRRALLDE
;
A
#
# COMPACT_ATOMS: atom_id res chain seq x y z
N LYS A 1 -4.84 -10.15 -15.45
CA LYS A 1 -4.90 -9.86 -14.02
C LYS A 1 -6.34 -9.63 -13.56
N ILE A 2 -7.14 -8.76 -14.22
CA ILE A 2 -8.56 -8.49 -13.88
C ILE A 2 -9.38 -9.79 -13.88
N ALA A 3 -9.30 -10.59 -14.95
CA ALA A 3 -10.03 -11.87 -15.04
C ALA A 3 -9.69 -12.84 -13.88
N ALA A 4 -8.45 -12.84 -13.40
CA ALA A 4 -8.04 -13.66 -12.25
C ALA A 4 -8.68 -13.16 -10.94
N ILE A 5 -8.77 -11.84 -10.73
CA ILE A 5 -9.46 -11.23 -9.60
C ILE A 5 -10.93 -11.64 -9.59
N GLN A 6 -11.61 -11.45 -10.73
CA GLN A 6 -13.02 -11.80 -10.89
C GLN A 6 -13.29 -13.31 -10.69
N ALA A 7 -12.40 -14.16 -11.20
CA ALA A 7 -12.51 -15.62 -11.00
C ALA A 7 -12.35 -16.01 -9.53
N ALA A 8 -11.40 -15.42 -8.81
CA ALA A 8 -11.20 -15.65 -7.38
C ALA A 8 -12.42 -15.20 -6.57
N GLN A 9 -12.95 -14.01 -6.84
CA GLN A 9 -14.16 -13.48 -6.19
C GLN A 9 -15.39 -14.37 -6.46
N LYS A 10 -15.55 -14.82 -7.70
CA LYS A 10 -16.63 -15.76 -8.08
C LYS A 10 -16.51 -17.11 -7.34
N ALA A 11 -15.29 -17.52 -7.00
CA ALA A 11 -15.03 -18.71 -6.19
C ALA A 11 -15.18 -18.45 -4.67
N GLY A 12 -15.63 -17.27 -4.24
CA GLY A 12 -15.82 -16.92 -2.83
C GLY A 12 -14.54 -16.57 -2.07
N LEU A 13 -13.44 -16.30 -2.78
CA LEU A 13 -12.17 -15.94 -2.16
C LEU A 13 -12.08 -14.42 -1.91
N SER A 14 -11.56 -14.03 -0.75
CA SER A 14 -11.16 -12.64 -0.50
C SER A 14 -9.95 -12.28 -1.37
N VAL A 15 -10.02 -11.13 -2.03
CA VAL A 15 -8.95 -10.69 -2.93
C VAL A 15 -8.20 -9.50 -2.36
N CYS A 16 -6.87 -9.63 -2.34
CA CYS A 16 -5.95 -8.55 -2.08
C CYS A 16 -5.25 -8.16 -3.41
N SER A 17 -5.48 -6.93 -3.86
CA SER A 17 -4.85 -6.43 -5.09
C SER A 17 -4.58 -4.94 -4.97
N GLY A 18 -3.40 -4.52 -5.40
CA GLY A 18 -2.94 -3.14 -5.36
C GLY A 18 -1.81 -2.91 -6.36
N GLY A 19 -0.91 -1.99 -6.04
CA GLY A 19 0.13 -1.58 -6.97
C GLY A 19 1.50 -1.37 -6.34
N LEU A 20 2.49 -1.33 -7.22
CA LEU A 20 3.85 -0.88 -6.95
C LEU A 20 4.02 0.51 -7.56
N MET A 21 4.34 1.49 -6.72
CA MET A 21 4.51 2.90 -7.09
C MET A 21 5.97 3.23 -7.32
N GLY A 22 6.25 4.11 -8.28
CA GLY A 22 7.61 4.54 -8.63
C GLY A 22 8.21 3.80 -9.83
N LEU A 23 7.39 3.11 -10.62
CA LEU A 23 7.81 2.44 -11.85
C LEU A 23 8.01 3.41 -13.04
N GLY A 24 7.64 4.68 -12.88
CA GLY A 24 7.58 5.69 -13.94
C GLY A 24 6.15 6.07 -14.33
N GLU A 25 5.17 5.52 -13.64
CA GLU A 25 3.75 5.82 -13.81
C GLU A 25 3.41 7.26 -13.37
N SER A 26 2.41 7.85 -13.99
CA SER A 26 1.88 9.16 -13.64
C SER A 26 0.94 9.10 -12.42
N MET A 27 0.56 10.26 -11.90
CA MET A 27 -0.49 10.32 -10.87
C MET A 27 -1.87 9.90 -11.44
N GLU A 28 -2.13 10.16 -12.71
CA GLU A 28 -3.35 9.73 -13.40
C GLU A 28 -3.44 8.21 -13.46
N ASP A 29 -2.35 7.51 -13.81
CA ASP A 29 -2.30 6.04 -13.79
C ASP A 29 -2.62 5.45 -12.42
N ARG A 30 -2.16 6.11 -11.34
CA ARG A 30 -2.44 5.70 -9.96
C ARG A 30 -3.91 5.90 -9.60
N ILE A 31 -4.50 7.01 -10.04
CA ILE A 31 -5.93 7.32 -9.85
C ILE A 31 -6.79 6.31 -10.61
N ASP A 32 -6.46 6.03 -11.87
CA ASP A 32 -7.18 5.07 -12.69
C ASP A 32 -7.13 3.66 -12.09
N MET A 33 -5.97 3.26 -11.58
CA MET A 33 -5.84 1.99 -10.87
C MET A 33 -6.75 1.96 -9.62
N ALA A 34 -6.84 3.03 -8.87
CA ALA A 34 -7.69 3.09 -7.67
C ALA A 34 -9.18 2.98 -8.04
N PHE A 35 -9.62 3.63 -9.12
CA PHE A 35 -10.98 3.47 -9.64
C PHE A 35 -11.25 2.05 -10.14
N GLN A 36 -10.34 1.43 -10.86
CA GLN A 36 -10.46 0.03 -11.28
C GLN A 36 -10.59 -0.93 -10.09
N LEU A 37 -9.80 -0.73 -9.03
CA LEU A 37 -9.89 -1.54 -7.81
C LEU A 37 -11.25 -1.35 -7.12
N ARG A 38 -11.79 -0.12 -7.12
CA ARG A 38 -13.13 0.17 -6.62
C ARG A 38 -14.22 -0.54 -7.42
N GLU A 39 -14.17 -0.47 -8.73
CA GLU A 39 -15.12 -1.14 -9.63
C GLU A 39 -15.09 -2.66 -9.47
N LEU A 40 -13.90 -3.21 -9.23
CA LEU A 40 -13.71 -4.64 -8.95
C LEU A 40 -14.13 -5.04 -7.53
N GLY A 41 -14.53 -4.10 -6.67
CA GLY A 41 -14.92 -4.38 -5.29
C GLY A 41 -13.76 -4.91 -4.42
N VAL A 42 -12.52 -4.55 -4.73
CA VAL A 42 -11.36 -4.98 -3.93
C VAL A 42 -11.31 -4.19 -2.63
N THR A 43 -11.32 -4.89 -1.51
CA THR A 43 -11.34 -4.29 -0.16
C THR A 43 -9.98 -4.30 0.54
N SER A 44 -8.99 -5.02 0.04
CA SER A 44 -7.62 -5.05 0.56
C SER A 44 -6.64 -4.61 -0.51
N VAL A 45 -6.07 -3.41 -0.33
CA VAL A 45 -5.28 -2.72 -1.35
C VAL A 45 -3.87 -2.42 -0.83
N PRO A 46 -2.88 -3.28 -1.12
CA PRO A 46 -1.49 -3.00 -0.79
C PRO A 46 -0.93 -1.89 -1.70
N VAL A 47 -0.30 -0.91 -1.06
CA VAL A 47 0.49 0.14 -1.71
C VAL A 47 1.95 -0.14 -1.40
N ASN A 48 2.69 -0.53 -2.43
CA ASN A 48 4.13 -0.77 -2.35
C ASN A 48 4.89 0.40 -2.97
N MET A 49 6.09 0.65 -2.50
CA MET A 49 7.02 1.59 -3.08
C MET A 49 8.20 0.84 -3.69
N LEU A 50 8.58 1.21 -4.91
CA LEU A 50 9.76 0.65 -5.56
C LEU A 50 11.01 0.94 -4.73
N ASN A 51 11.79 -0.09 -4.50
CA ASN A 51 13.17 0.00 -4.03
C ASN A 51 14.08 -0.27 -5.23
N PRO A 52 14.69 0.74 -5.86
CA PRO A 52 15.60 0.53 -6.98
C PRO A 52 16.82 -0.28 -6.53
N ILE A 53 17.06 -1.41 -7.21
CA ILE A 53 18.17 -2.30 -6.91
C ILE A 53 19.20 -2.23 -8.03
N PRO A 54 20.48 -2.02 -7.75
CA PRO A 54 21.55 -2.02 -8.76
C PRO A 54 21.53 -3.30 -9.60
N GLY A 55 21.79 -3.16 -10.91
CA GLY A 55 21.76 -4.27 -11.87
C GLY A 55 20.36 -4.66 -12.36
N THR A 56 19.32 -3.96 -11.95
CA THR A 56 17.95 -4.16 -12.47
C THR A 56 17.56 -3.09 -13.49
N PRO A 57 16.59 -3.34 -14.39
CA PRO A 57 16.13 -2.33 -15.34
C PRO A 57 15.61 -1.03 -14.70
N LEU A 58 15.25 -1.06 -13.42
CA LEU A 58 14.69 0.07 -12.68
C LEU A 58 15.67 0.69 -11.68
N GLU A 59 16.94 0.33 -11.75
CA GLU A 59 17.97 0.81 -10.81
C GLU A 59 18.13 2.34 -10.78
N HIS A 60 17.80 3.02 -11.87
CA HIS A 60 17.88 4.48 -11.99
C HIS A 60 16.57 5.21 -11.71
N ASN A 61 15.50 4.50 -11.36
CA ASN A 61 14.24 5.14 -11.00
C ASN A 61 14.40 5.93 -9.71
N LYS A 62 13.83 7.13 -9.71
CA LYS A 62 13.83 8.00 -8.53
C LYS A 62 12.93 7.40 -7.44
N LEU A 63 13.45 7.33 -6.21
CA LEU A 63 12.62 6.99 -5.05
C LEU A 63 11.51 8.01 -4.87
N LEU A 64 10.32 7.52 -4.54
CA LEU A 64 9.22 8.39 -4.13
C LEU A 64 9.52 9.01 -2.76
N THR A 65 9.13 10.25 -2.59
CA THR A 65 9.22 10.97 -1.33
C THR A 65 8.08 10.59 -0.38
N ASN A 66 8.24 10.87 0.92
CA ASN A 66 7.14 10.74 1.90
C ASN A 66 5.91 11.53 1.46
N ASP A 67 6.10 12.71 0.87
CA ASP A 67 5.01 13.58 0.42
C ASP A 67 4.23 12.94 -0.74
N GLU A 68 4.90 12.34 -1.70
CA GLU A 68 4.27 11.61 -2.80
C GLU A 68 3.50 10.39 -2.27
N MET A 69 4.09 9.59 -1.39
CA MET A 69 3.44 8.41 -0.83
C MET A 69 2.21 8.75 0.03
N ARG A 70 2.29 9.78 0.87
CA ARG A 70 1.12 10.23 1.65
C ARG A 70 -0.02 10.75 0.77
N ARG A 71 0.30 11.45 -0.34
CA ARG A 71 -0.69 11.89 -1.32
C ARG A 71 -1.37 10.70 -2.01
N ILE A 72 -0.61 9.68 -2.39
CA ILE A 72 -1.16 8.43 -2.94
C ILE A 72 -2.14 7.81 -1.94
N CYS A 73 -1.74 7.66 -0.67
CA CYS A 73 -2.61 7.11 0.38
C CYS A 73 -3.89 7.95 0.56
N ALA A 74 -3.79 9.28 0.55
CA ALA A 74 -4.94 10.18 0.67
C ALA A 74 -5.91 10.02 -0.51
N ILE A 75 -5.39 10.03 -1.74
CA ILE A 75 -6.19 9.85 -2.96
C ILE A 75 -6.89 8.49 -2.93
N PHE A 76 -6.15 7.42 -2.60
CA PHE A 76 -6.71 6.08 -2.51
C PHE A 76 -7.81 6.00 -1.44
N ARG A 77 -7.63 6.68 -0.29
CA ARG A 77 -8.67 6.74 0.75
C ARG A 77 -9.94 7.44 0.27
N PHE A 78 -9.83 8.52 -0.49
CA PHE A 78 -11.00 9.19 -1.08
C PHE A 78 -11.73 8.29 -2.09
N ILE A 79 -11.00 7.58 -2.93
CA ILE A 79 -11.59 6.72 -3.95
C ILE A 79 -12.12 5.41 -3.34
N LEU A 80 -11.44 4.88 -2.34
CA LEU A 80 -11.67 3.58 -1.69
C LEU A 80 -11.97 3.76 -0.19
N PRO A 81 -13.08 4.40 0.18
CA PRO A 81 -13.33 4.84 1.57
C PRO A 81 -13.41 3.69 2.58
N LYS A 82 -13.79 2.49 2.15
CA LYS A 82 -13.95 1.31 3.01
C LYS A 82 -12.81 0.30 2.91
N ALA A 83 -11.85 0.48 2.00
CA ALA A 83 -10.77 -0.49 1.80
C ALA A 83 -9.71 -0.42 2.90
N ALA A 84 -9.07 -1.56 3.18
CA ALA A 84 -7.79 -1.59 3.88
C ALA A 84 -6.69 -1.14 2.91
N ILE A 85 -6.28 0.12 3.02
CA ILE A 85 -5.13 0.67 2.30
C ILE A 85 -3.89 0.30 3.10
N ARG A 86 -3.14 -0.66 2.58
CA ARG A 86 -2.09 -1.37 3.30
C ARG A 86 -0.71 -0.91 2.86
N LEU A 87 0.07 -0.36 3.76
CA LEU A 87 1.48 -0.11 3.53
C LEU A 87 2.23 -1.45 3.53
N ALA A 88 3.00 -1.69 2.47
CA ALA A 88 3.69 -2.96 2.26
C ALA A 88 5.16 -2.74 1.85
N GLY A 89 5.63 -3.27 0.73
CA GLY A 89 7.01 -3.17 0.30
C GLY A 89 7.51 -1.73 0.15
N GLY A 90 8.76 -1.49 0.53
CA GLY A 90 9.42 -0.19 0.44
C GLY A 90 9.12 0.79 1.58
N ARG A 91 8.23 0.48 2.50
CA ARG A 91 7.82 1.38 3.60
C ARG A 91 9.00 1.86 4.46
N LYS A 92 9.99 1.02 4.69
CA LYS A 92 11.20 1.38 5.46
C LYS A 92 12.03 2.49 4.81
N LEU A 93 11.87 2.71 3.51
CA LEU A 93 12.54 3.80 2.78
C LEU A 93 11.91 5.18 3.06
N LEU A 94 10.75 5.22 3.68
CA LEU A 94 10.03 6.44 4.07
C LEU A 94 10.59 7.00 5.37
N GLY A 95 11.69 7.09 5.78
CA GLY A 95 12.31 7.71 6.94
C GLY A 95 11.47 7.89 8.24
N ASP A 96 10.13 7.87 8.14
CA ASP A 96 9.15 7.94 9.22
C ASP A 96 8.36 6.65 9.42
N SER A 97 8.82 5.56 8.81
CA SER A 97 8.17 4.23 8.84
C SER A 97 6.70 4.25 8.38
N GLY A 98 6.34 5.23 7.54
CA GLY A 98 5.01 5.41 6.99
C GLY A 98 4.01 6.14 7.90
N ARG A 99 4.47 6.81 8.97
CA ARG A 99 3.63 7.59 9.88
C ARG A 99 2.76 8.60 9.13
N ALA A 100 3.34 9.38 8.21
CA ALA A 100 2.61 10.35 7.41
C ALA A 100 1.55 9.69 6.50
N CYS A 101 1.81 8.48 6.00
CA CYS A 101 0.85 7.70 5.22
C CYS A 101 -0.35 7.25 6.07
N PHE A 102 -0.14 6.80 7.30
CA PHE A 102 -1.23 6.49 8.24
C PHE A 102 -2.09 7.72 8.53
N GLN A 103 -1.48 8.87 8.78
CA GLN A 103 -2.20 10.13 8.98
C GLN A 103 -2.95 10.61 7.74
N SER A 104 -2.61 10.10 6.56
CA SER A 104 -3.18 10.47 5.28
C SER A 104 -4.11 9.41 4.68
N GLY A 105 -4.53 8.40 5.45
CA GLY A 105 -5.56 7.47 5.01
C GLY A 105 -5.16 6.00 4.90
N ALA A 106 -3.88 5.64 5.00
CA ALA A 106 -3.51 4.26 5.21
C ALA A 106 -4.07 3.77 6.56
N ASN A 107 -4.56 2.53 6.62
CA ASN A 107 -5.14 1.94 7.84
C ASN A 107 -4.75 0.49 8.05
N ALA A 108 -3.80 0.00 7.29
CA ALA A 108 -3.23 -1.34 7.43
C ALA A 108 -1.75 -1.33 7.08
N ALA A 109 -1.00 -2.32 7.54
CA ALA A 109 0.39 -2.51 7.18
C ALA A 109 0.78 -3.99 7.21
N ILE A 110 1.83 -4.33 6.46
CA ILE A 110 2.55 -5.58 6.60
C ILE A 110 3.76 -5.31 7.50
N SER A 111 3.86 -6.07 8.60
CA SER A 111 4.95 -5.99 9.57
C SER A 111 5.88 -7.18 9.44
N GLY A 112 7.14 -7.00 9.79
CA GLY A 112 8.17 -8.02 9.69
C GLY A 112 8.90 -8.01 8.37
N ASP A 113 9.91 -8.88 8.26
CA ASP A 113 10.70 -9.00 7.05
C ASP A 113 9.88 -9.62 5.91
N MET A 114 10.11 -9.12 4.71
CA MET A 114 9.57 -9.65 3.46
C MET A 114 10.64 -10.50 2.77
N LEU A 115 10.24 -11.33 1.80
CA LEU A 115 11.15 -12.26 1.10
C LEU A 115 12.43 -11.60 0.55
N THR A 116 12.35 -10.36 0.12
CA THR A 116 13.46 -9.67 -0.58
C THR A 116 13.89 -8.37 0.10
N THR A 117 13.18 -7.92 1.13
CA THR A 117 13.46 -6.63 1.78
C THR A 117 13.20 -6.70 3.29
N THR A 118 14.05 -6.02 4.06
CA THR A 118 13.82 -5.82 5.48
C THR A 118 12.58 -4.95 5.69
N GLY A 119 11.65 -5.41 6.51
CA GLY A 119 10.42 -4.68 6.87
C GLY A 119 10.56 -3.95 8.21
N GLU A 120 9.47 -3.30 8.61
CA GLU A 120 9.35 -2.72 9.94
C GLU A 120 9.06 -3.79 10.98
N THR A 121 9.55 -3.61 12.21
CA THR A 121 9.29 -4.57 13.27
C THR A 121 7.86 -4.47 13.78
N ILE A 122 7.32 -5.58 14.29
CA ILE A 122 5.99 -5.58 14.94
C ILE A 122 5.96 -4.61 16.13
N ALA A 123 7.07 -4.45 16.85
CA ALA A 123 7.15 -3.54 17.98
C ALA A 123 7.07 -2.08 17.55
N SER A 124 7.82 -1.68 16.49
CA SER A 124 7.77 -0.30 15.96
C SER A 124 6.39 0.02 15.40
N ASP A 125 5.75 -0.91 14.71
CA ASP A 125 4.39 -0.70 14.19
C ASP A 125 3.36 -0.53 15.30
N LYS A 126 3.42 -1.37 16.34
CA LYS A 126 2.54 -1.23 17.51
C LYS A 126 2.71 0.12 18.18
N GLN A 127 3.94 0.60 18.29
CA GLN A 127 4.23 1.91 18.85
C GLN A 127 3.64 3.04 18.00
N ILE A 128 3.93 3.07 16.70
CA ILE A 128 3.42 4.10 15.78
C ILE A 128 1.89 4.14 15.80
N LEU A 129 1.23 2.98 15.70
CA LEU A 129 -0.22 2.92 15.69
C LEU A 129 -0.83 3.39 17.01
N SER A 130 -0.21 3.05 18.15
CA SER A 130 -0.64 3.51 19.47
C SER A 130 -0.52 5.02 19.61
N GLU A 131 0.62 5.60 19.20
CA GLU A 131 0.86 7.05 19.22
C GLU A 131 -0.10 7.83 18.32
N LEU A 132 -0.55 7.22 17.23
CA LEU A 132 -1.55 7.79 16.32
C LEU A 132 -3.00 7.56 16.75
N GLY A 133 -3.22 6.85 17.87
CA GLY A 133 -4.56 6.57 18.40
C GLY A 133 -5.31 5.47 17.67
N TYR A 134 -4.64 4.66 16.84
CA TYR A 134 -5.27 3.53 16.16
C TYR A 134 -5.47 2.34 17.10
N ARG A 135 -6.61 1.67 16.95
CA ARG A 135 -6.86 0.35 17.50
C ARG A 135 -6.68 -0.71 16.41
N ARG A 136 -6.13 -1.85 16.79
CA ARG A 136 -6.04 -3.01 15.89
C ARG A 136 -7.42 -3.66 15.78
N ALA A 137 -7.83 -3.99 14.57
CA ALA A 137 -9.05 -4.71 14.26
C ALA A 137 -8.80 -5.69 13.11
N LEU A 138 -9.66 -6.66 12.95
CA LEU A 138 -9.72 -7.47 11.74
C LEU A 138 -10.40 -6.68 10.62
N LEU A 139 -10.20 -7.10 9.37
CA LEU A 139 -10.71 -6.37 8.20
C LEU A 139 -12.25 -6.29 8.18
N ASP A 140 -12.92 -7.26 8.78
CA ASP A 140 -14.37 -7.42 8.75
C ASP A 140 -15.06 -6.98 10.07
N GLU A 141 -14.31 -6.35 10.98
CA GLU A 141 -14.78 -5.70 12.20
C GLU A 141 -14.86 -4.16 11.99
#